data_25f8e02489410efae58cc1e6766de29b
#
_entry.id   25f8e02489410efae58cc1e6766de29b
#
_cell.length_a   1.000
_cell.length_b   1.000
_cell.length_c   1.000
_cell.angle_alpha   90.00
_cell.angle_beta   90.00
_cell.angle_gamma   90.00
#
_symmetry.space_group_name_H-M   'P 1'
#
loop_
_entity.id
_entity.type
_entity.pdbx_description
1 polymer ?
#
loop_
_entity_poly.entity_id
_entity_poly.type
_entity_poly.pdbx_seq_one_letter_code
_entity_poly.pdbx_strand_id
1 'polypeptide(L)'
;MSKAKVILLNVVLLLSFVNFAVAAGLGNDSKNSVPAAELLVSMAPSPDFLGAMMLQKVEAAPVILENKKLIAPGRDLAPKVEDPIRTKAILKLVGDIYNNVHLPYAQDGATFKNKERKLPVQPAGFYKEYTLLTGSAPHTVVIDGQTYQVAPDLSARGSERCIIGGGTKLYYTPDHYAHFIELTVVK
;
A
#
# COMPACT_ATOMS: atom_id res chain seq x y z
N MET A 1 7.98 15.43 -16.06
CA MET A 1 8.00 14.48 -17.19
C MET A 1 6.57 14.09 -17.53
N SER A 2 6.19 14.21 -18.82
CA SER A 2 4.81 13.98 -19.28
C SER A 2 4.39 12.51 -19.11
N LYS A 3 3.13 12.26 -18.70
CA LYS A 3 2.53 10.91 -18.55
C LYS A 3 2.70 10.03 -19.82
N ALA A 4 2.81 10.64 -20.99
CA ALA A 4 3.05 9.95 -22.25
C ALA A 4 4.44 9.28 -22.34
N LYS A 5 5.48 9.82 -21.69
CA LYS A 5 6.83 9.20 -21.69
C LYS A 5 6.92 7.95 -20.84
N VAL A 6 6.10 7.84 -19.77
CA VAL A 6 6.08 6.67 -18.89
C VAL A 6 5.42 5.46 -19.59
N ILE A 7 4.36 5.71 -20.36
CA ILE A 7 3.67 4.65 -21.13
C ILE A 7 4.57 4.08 -22.22
N LEU A 8 5.34 4.93 -22.91
CA LEU A 8 6.26 4.49 -23.97
C LEU A 8 7.40 3.61 -23.40
N LEU A 9 7.90 3.94 -22.21
CA LEU A 9 8.97 3.18 -21.55
C LEU A 9 8.53 1.76 -21.17
N ASN A 10 7.29 1.59 -20.71
CA ASN A 10 6.74 0.29 -20.32
C ASN A 10 6.48 -0.63 -21.52
N VAL A 11 6.10 -0.09 -22.68
CA VAL A 11 5.88 -0.88 -23.90
C VAL A 11 7.21 -1.39 -24.46
N VAL A 12 8.27 -0.58 -24.43
CA VAL A 12 9.60 -1.01 -24.88
C VAL A 12 10.19 -2.10 -23.96
N LEU A 13 9.95 -2.02 -22.64
CA LEU A 13 10.42 -3.00 -21.68
C LEU A 13 9.72 -4.38 -21.86
N LEU A 14 8.41 -4.40 -22.17
CA LEU A 14 7.68 -5.64 -22.41
C LEU A 14 8.16 -6.37 -23.68
N LEU A 15 8.48 -5.62 -24.74
CA LEU A 15 9.02 -6.22 -25.98
C LEU A 15 10.43 -6.81 -25.81
N SER A 16 11.23 -6.26 -24.88
CA SER A 16 12.58 -6.79 -24.58
C SER A 16 12.55 -8.13 -23.84
N PHE A 17 11.52 -8.41 -23.02
CA PHE A 17 11.40 -9.67 -22.30
C PHE A 17 10.93 -10.85 -23.18
N VAL A 18 10.14 -10.58 -24.21
CA VAL A 18 9.68 -11.63 -25.14
C VAL A 18 10.83 -12.18 -25.98
N ASN A 19 11.81 -11.35 -26.34
CA ASN A 19 12.98 -11.80 -27.12
C ASN A 19 13.99 -12.65 -26.32
N PHE A 20 14.00 -12.58 -24.99
CA PHE A 20 14.94 -13.36 -24.17
C PHE A 20 14.46 -14.80 -23.90
N ALA A 21 13.14 -15.04 -23.92
CA ALA A 21 12.57 -16.36 -23.64
C ALA A 21 12.73 -17.35 -24.82
N VAL A 22 12.94 -16.88 -26.06
CA VAL A 22 13.08 -17.71 -27.24
C VAL A 22 14.52 -18.25 -27.43
N ALA A 23 15.52 -17.59 -26.85
CA ALA A 23 16.93 -17.98 -27.00
C ALA A 23 17.39 -19.12 -26.05
N ALA A 24 16.58 -19.52 -25.07
CA ALA A 24 16.97 -20.50 -24.05
C ALA A 24 16.47 -21.94 -24.32
N GLY A 25 15.84 -22.22 -25.45
CA GLY A 25 15.14 -23.48 -25.70
C GLY A 25 15.66 -24.34 -26.85
N LEU A 26 16.82 -24.06 -27.45
CA LEU A 26 17.38 -24.88 -28.53
C LEU A 26 18.53 -25.75 -28.01
N GLY A 27 18.18 -26.94 -27.54
CA GLY A 27 19.10 -28.02 -27.29
C GLY A 27 19.78 -28.46 -28.58
N ASN A 28 21.07 -28.74 -28.51
CA ASN A 28 21.91 -29.29 -29.55
C ASN A 28 21.40 -30.65 -30.03
N ASP A 29 20.82 -30.72 -31.23
CA ASP A 29 20.85 -31.90 -32.05
C ASP A 29 21.22 -31.52 -33.47
N SER A 30 22.45 -31.88 -33.81
CA SER A 30 23.12 -31.76 -35.07
C SER A 30 22.55 -32.77 -36.07
N LYS A 31 21.67 -32.32 -36.98
CA LYS A 31 21.52 -32.83 -38.38
C LYS A 31 20.22 -32.30 -39.00
N ASN A 32 20.24 -31.10 -39.48
CA ASN A 32 19.51 -30.56 -40.63
C ASN A 32 19.63 -29.04 -40.57
N SER A 33 20.64 -28.51 -41.22
CA SER A 33 20.86 -27.09 -41.37
C SER A 33 19.90 -26.51 -42.41
N VAL A 34 18.77 -26.01 -41.97
CA VAL A 34 17.97 -25.05 -42.74
C VAL A 34 18.60 -23.69 -42.51
N PRO A 35 18.92 -22.87 -43.54
CA PRO A 35 19.55 -21.59 -43.35
C PRO A 35 18.63 -20.67 -42.55
N ALA A 36 19.21 -20.01 -41.56
CA ALA A 36 18.50 -19.15 -40.59
C ALA A 36 17.65 -18.02 -41.22
N ALA A 37 17.89 -17.69 -42.50
CA ALA A 37 17.12 -16.70 -43.24
C ALA A 37 15.70 -17.17 -43.63
N GLU A 38 15.47 -18.47 -43.86
CA GLU A 38 14.14 -18.98 -44.19
C GLU A 38 13.23 -19.09 -42.97
N LEU A 39 13.80 -19.35 -41.78
CA LEU A 39 13.01 -19.42 -40.53
C LEU A 39 12.47 -18.04 -40.10
N LEU A 40 13.19 -16.94 -40.39
CA LEU A 40 12.77 -15.59 -40.04
C LEU A 40 11.59 -15.07 -40.87
N VAL A 41 11.45 -15.53 -42.11
CA VAL A 41 10.34 -15.16 -43.02
C VAL A 41 9.04 -15.87 -42.60
N SER A 42 9.15 -17.09 -42.08
CA SER A 42 7.99 -17.90 -41.67
C SER A 42 7.37 -17.44 -40.34
N MET A 43 8.10 -16.62 -39.53
CA MET A 43 7.62 -16.13 -38.25
C MET A 43 7.16 -14.66 -38.28
N ALA A 44 7.15 -14.00 -39.42
CA ALA A 44 6.57 -12.68 -39.56
C ALA A 44 5.05 -12.78 -39.43
N PRO A 45 4.42 -12.01 -38.52
CA PRO A 45 2.98 -11.99 -38.42
C PRO A 45 2.38 -11.49 -39.73
N SER A 46 1.32 -12.17 -40.20
CA SER A 46 0.62 -11.78 -41.41
C SER A 46 0.13 -10.33 -41.31
N PRO A 47 0.01 -9.61 -42.44
CA PRO A 47 -0.53 -8.23 -42.44
C PRO A 47 -1.90 -8.13 -41.75
N ASP A 48 -2.71 -9.19 -41.83
CA ASP A 48 -4.03 -9.26 -41.18
C ASP A 48 -3.94 -9.34 -39.66
N PHE A 49 -2.86 -9.95 -39.10
CA PHE A 49 -2.65 -9.99 -37.64
C PHE A 49 -2.28 -8.63 -37.10
N LEU A 50 -1.49 -7.84 -37.80
CA LEU A 50 -1.17 -6.45 -37.43
C LEU A 50 -2.40 -5.53 -37.53
N GLY A 51 -3.25 -5.73 -38.52
CA GLY A 51 -4.51 -5.03 -38.69
C GLY A 51 -5.51 -5.34 -37.55
N ALA A 52 -5.60 -6.61 -37.14
CA ALA A 52 -6.47 -7.04 -36.04
C ALA A 52 -5.99 -6.51 -34.68
N MET A 53 -4.67 -6.42 -34.45
CA MET A 53 -4.13 -5.83 -33.22
C MET A 53 -4.33 -4.30 -33.14
N MET A 54 -4.35 -3.60 -34.25
CA MET A 54 -4.56 -2.14 -34.28
C MET A 54 -6.04 -1.77 -34.11
N LEU A 55 -6.98 -2.70 -34.39
CA LEU A 55 -8.43 -2.49 -34.22
C LEU A 55 -8.96 -2.90 -32.86
N GLN A 56 -8.16 -3.55 -32.01
CA GLN A 56 -8.52 -3.67 -30.61
C GLN A 56 -8.40 -2.28 -29.98
N LYS A 57 -9.50 -1.54 -30.05
CA LYS A 57 -9.76 -0.43 -29.16
C LYS A 57 -9.48 -0.92 -27.75
N VAL A 58 -8.33 -0.52 -27.20
CA VAL A 58 -8.05 -0.69 -25.78
C VAL A 58 -9.10 0.19 -25.08
N GLU A 59 -10.24 -0.40 -24.85
CA GLU A 59 -11.22 0.14 -23.94
C GLU A 59 -10.50 0.15 -22.60
N ALA A 60 -9.96 1.34 -22.24
CA ALA A 60 -9.38 1.52 -20.94
C ALA A 60 -10.46 1.08 -19.96
N ALA A 61 -10.24 -0.08 -19.32
CA ALA A 61 -11.08 -0.51 -18.23
C ALA A 61 -11.30 0.73 -17.36
N PRO A 62 -12.55 1.05 -16.98
CA PRO A 62 -12.78 2.19 -16.11
C PRO A 62 -11.84 1.99 -14.93
N VAL A 63 -10.92 2.93 -14.74
CA VAL A 63 -10.18 3.02 -13.48
C VAL A 63 -11.30 3.27 -12.48
N ILE A 64 -11.78 2.17 -11.89
CA ILE A 64 -12.62 2.25 -10.69
C ILE A 64 -11.69 2.92 -9.69
N LEU A 65 -11.77 4.25 -9.59
CA LEU A 65 -11.36 4.93 -8.38
C LEU A 65 -12.25 4.29 -7.31
N GLU A 66 -11.76 3.21 -6.71
CA GLU A 66 -12.33 2.77 -5.45
C GLU A 66 -12.41 4.04 -4.62
N ASN A 67 -13.62 4.49 -4.34
CA ASN A 67 -13.89 5.50 -3.34
C ASN A 67 -13.37 4.91 -2.03
N LYS A 68 -12.05 5.06 -1.81
CA LYS A 68 -11.39 4.60 -0.60
C LYS A 68 -12.03 5.40 0.53
N LYS A 69 -13.05 4.78 1.13
CA LYS A 69 -13.73 5.35 2.26
C LYS A 69 -12.69 5.50 3.36
N LEU A 70 -12.26 6.74 3.61
CA LEU A 70 -11.31 7.06 4.66
C LEU A 70 -12.06 7.52 5.91
N ILE A 71 -11.41 7.39 7.07
CA ILE A 71 -11.93 7.95 8.31
C ILE A 71 -11.95 9.47 8.17
N ALA A 72 -13.13 10.06 8.18
CA ALA A 72 -13.26 11.51 8.10
C ALA A 72 -12.77 12.17 9.40
N PRO A 73 -12.16 13.35 9.33
CA PRO A 73 -11.79 14.14 10.50
C PRO A 73 -12.98 14.42 11.42
N GLY A 74 -12.72 14.47 12.72
CA GLY A 74 -13.70 14.76 13.75
C GLY A 74 -13.10 15.55 14.89
N ARG A 75 -13.83 15.63 16.00
CA ARG A 75 -13.47 16.49 17.14
C ARG A 75 -13.11 15.73 18.40
N ASP A 76 -13.52 14.44 18.49
CA ASP A 76 -13.29 13.61 19.66
C ASP A 76 -13.13 12.14 19.26
N LEU A 77 -12.84 11.28 20.23
CA LEU A 77 -12.64 9.84 20.08
C LEU A 77 -13.58 9.06 21.00
N ALA A 78 -14.09 7.93 20.51
CA ALA A 78 -14.84 6.97 21.31
C ALA A 78 -14.23 5.56 21.12
N PRO A 79 -13.90 4.81 22.19
CA PRO A 79 -13.99 5.22 23.59
C PRO A 79 -13.11 6.43 23.90
N LYS A 80 -13.46 7.17 24.97
CA LYS A 80 -12.80 8.43 25.32
C LYS A 80 -11.35 8.18 25.71
N VAL A 81 -10.45 8.89 25.05
CA VAL A 81 -9.03 9.01 25.44
C VAL A 81 -8.92 10.23 26.35
N GLU A 82 -8.60 10.01 27.63
CA GLU A 82 -8.62 11.12 28.62
C GLU A 82 -7.45 12.09 28.44
N ASP A 83 -6.36 11.67 27.79
CA ASP A 83 -5.22 12.52 27.52
C ASP A 83 -5.49 13.42 26.29
N PRO A 84 -5.59 14.74 26.48
CA PRO A 84 -5.89 15.67 25.38
C PRO A 84 -4.73 15.79 24.37
N ILE A 85 -3.48 15.53 24.78
CA ILE A 85 -2.33 15.55 23.86
C ILE A 85 -2.47 14.40 22.87
N ARG A 86 -2.77 13.19 23.34
CA ARG A 86 -3.00 12.00 22.47
C ARG A 86 -4.23 12.14 21.61
N THR A 87 -5.35 12.60 22.18
CA THR A 87 -6.57 12.87 21.40
C THR A 87 -6.27 13.80 20.25
N LYS A 88 -5.60 14.92 20.50
CA LYS A 88 -5.20 15.88 19.45
C LYS A 88 -4.25 15.26 18.42
N ALA A 89 -3.27 14.47 18.85
CA ALA A 89 -2.31 13.81 17.97
C ALA A 89 -2.99 12.77 17.05
N ILE A 90 -3.90 11.96 17.60
CA ILE A 90 -4.65 10.96 16.82
C ILE A 90 -5.56 11.64 15.79
N LEU A 91 -6.32 12.65 16.21
CA LEU A 91 -7.23 13.40 15.33
C LEU A 91 -6.46 14.12 14.22
N LYS A 92 -5.30 14.71 14.55
CA LYS A 92 -4.41 15.33 13.56
C LYS A 92 -3.93 14.31 12.56
N LEU A 93 -3.41 13.16 13.00
CA LEU A 93 -2.93 12.08 12.13
C LEU A 93 -4.03 11.59 11.18
N VAL A 94 -5.24 11.37 11.69
CA VAL A 94 -6.40 10.98 10.87
C VAL A 94 -6.72 12.06 9.83
N GLY A 95 -6.69 13.35 10.22
CA GLY A 95 -6.87 14.46 9.30
C GLY A 95 -5.80 14.54 8.22
N ASP A 96 -4.53 14.34 8.58
CA ASP A 96 -3.41 14.33 7.64
C ASP A 96 -3.57 13.20 6.61
N ILE A 97 -3.94 11.99 7.06
CA ILE A 97 -4.19 10.83 6.19
C ILE A 97 -5.38 11.09 5.26
N TYR A 98 -6.47 11.64 5.79
CA TYR A 98 -7.67 11.97 5.01
C TYR A 98 -7.37 12.98 3.89
N ASN A 99 -6.55 14.00 4.21
CA ASN A 99 -6.16 15.06 3.28
C ASN A 99 -4.94 14.71 2.43
N ASN A 100 -4.43 13.46 2.52
CA ASN A 100 -3.24 12.99 1.81
C ASN A 100 -2.00 13.87 2.06
N VAL A 101 -1.83 14.35 3.29
CA VAL A 101 -0.65 15.11 3.71
C VAL A 101 0.54 14.16 3.82
N HIS A 102 1.72 14.60 3.36
CA HIS A 102 2.95 13.82 3.50
C HIS A 102 3.32 13.64 4.97
N LEU A 103 3.48 12.40 5.40
CA LEU A 103 3.86 12.05 6.77
C LEU A 103 5.38 11.94 6.90
N PRO A 104 5.94 12.20 8.10
CA PRO A 104 7.38 12.39 8.28
C PRO A 104 8.23 11.12 8.14
N TYR A 105 7.64 9.94 8.30
CA TYR A 105 8.38 8.69 8.28
C TYR A 105 8.04 7.84 7.06
N ALA A 106 9.05 7.28 6.41
CA ALA A 106 8.89 6.40 5.25
C ALA A 106 8.07 5.12 5.54
N GLN A 107 7.99 4.74 6.82
CA GLN A 107 7.19 3.59 7.27
C GLN A 107 5.70 3.91 7.39
N ASP A 108 5.32 5.18 7.43
CA ASP A 108 3.91 5.55 7.55
C ASP A 108 3.13 5.13 6.31
N GLY A 109 2.01 4.45 6.52
CA GLY A 109 1.24 3.81 5.46
C GLY A 109 1.77 2.44 5.00
N ALA A 110 2.85 1.92 5.61
CA ALA A 110 3.32 0.57 5.36
C ALA A 110 2.29 -0.49 5.82
N THR A 111 2.35 -1.67 5.20
CA THR A 111 1.46 -2.77 5.58
C THR A 111 1.82 -3.35 6.95
N PHE A 112 0.91 -3.24 7.90
CA PHE A 112 0.98 -3.95 9.18
C PHE A 112 0.52 -5.41 8.98
N LYS A 113 1.41 -6.37 9.29
CA LYS A 113 1.19 -7.80 8.95
C LYS A 113 0.31 -8.56 9.94
N ASN A 114 0.03 -7.99 11.13
CA ASN A 114 -0.77 -8.64 12.20
C ASN A 114 -0.35 -10.09 12.47
N LYS A 115 0.97 -10.35 12.54
CA LYS A 115 1.52 -11.72 12.67
C LYS A 115 1.03 -12.45 13.94
N GLU A 116 0.91 -11.70 15.03
CA GLU A 116 0.44 -12.20 16.32
C GLU A 116 -1.10 -12.37 16.38
N ARG A 117 -1.80 -12.03 15.31
CA ARG A 117 -3.27 -12.14 15.18
C ARG A 117 -4.05 -11.43 16.30
N LYS A 118 -3.51 -10.33 16.82
CA LYS A 118 -4.17 -9.51 17.86
C LYS A 118 -5.33 -8.68 17.31
N LEU A 119 -5.29 -8.35 16.02
CA LEU A 119 -6.41 -7.77 15.27
C LEU A 119 -7.15 -8.87 14.49
N PRO A 120 -8.41 -8.65 14.09
CA PRO A 120 -9.14 -9.59 13.23
C PRO A 120 -8.33 -10.00 12.00
N VAL A 121 -8.42 -11.27 11.60
CA VAL A 121 -7.70 -11.76 10.41
C VAL A 121 -8.30 -11.12 9.16
N GLN A 122 -7.45 -10.50 8.34
CA GLN A 122 -7.83 -9.82 7.12
C GLN A 122 -6.80 -10.09 6.01
N PRO A 123 -7.14 -9.88 4.73
CA PRO A 123 -6.21 -10.01 3.62
C PRO A 123 -4.96 -9.13 3.77
N ALA A 124 -3.87 -9.54 3.13
CA ALA A 124 -2.63 -8.76 3.11
C ALA A 124 -2.88 -7.33 2.59
N GLY A 125 -2.30 -6.34 3.27
CA GLY A 125 -2.46 -4.93 2.91
C GLY A 125 -3.70 -4.24 3.49
N PHE A 126 -4.61 -4.99 4.13
CA PHE A 126 -5.79 -4.40 4.78
C PHE A 126 -5.42 -3.42 5.89
N TYR A 127 -4.43 -3.76 6.73
CA TYR A 127 -3.95 -2.91 7.80
C TYR A 127 -2.76 -2.06 7.35
N LYS A 128 -2.81 -0.77 7.68
CA LYS A 128 -1.74 0.20 7.44
C LYS A 128 -1.28 0.79 8.77
N GLU A 129 0.03 0.85 8.98
CA GLU A 129 0.66 1.37 10.18
C GLU A 129 1.05 2.83 10.01
N TYR A 130 0.86 3.61 11.08
CA TYR A 130 1.24 5.01 11.15
C TYR A 130 1.88 5.35 12.49
N THR A 131 2.90 6.19 12.46
CA THR A 131 3.58 6.70 13.66
C THR A 131 2.68 7.74 14.34
N LEU A 132 2.49 7.59 15.66
CA LEU A 132 1.82 8.60 16.47
C LEU A 132 2.84 9.35 17.30
N LEU A 133 3.02 10.63 17.00
CA LEU A 133 3.92 11.51 17.74
C LEU A 133 3.12 12.23 18.84
N THR A 134 3.37 11.86 20.08
CA THR A 134 2.67 12.38 21.26
C THR A 134 3.48 13.38 22.08
N GLY A 135 4.77 13.58 21.70
CA GLY A 135 5.65 14.55 22.32
C GLY A 135 5.82 14.32 23.84
N SER A 136 5.41 15.29 24.63
CA SER A 136 5.54 15.27 26.10
C SER A 136 4.35 14.64 26.81
N ALA A 137 3.57 13.81 26.15
CA ALA A 137 2.45 13.11 26.78
C ALA A 137 2.93 12.16 27.90
N PRO A 138 2.13 11.90 28.94
CA PRO A 138 2.49 11.01 30.03
C PRO A 138 2.82 9.59 29.54
N HIS A 139 3.64 8.83 30.30
CA HIS A 139 3.93 7.41 30.00
C HIS A 139 2.77 6.45 30.35
N THR A 140 1.61 7.00 30.66
CA THR A 140 0.35 6.26 30.85
C THR A 140 -0.75 6.95 30.08
N VAL A 141 -1.73 6.19 29.62
CA VAL A 141 -2.95 6.72 29.02
C VAL A 141 -4.17 6.02 29.60
N VAL A 142 -5.21 6.79 29.90
CA VAL A 142 -6.50 6.26 30.36
C VAL A 142 -7.47 6.32 29.18
N ILE A 143 -8.08 5.17 28.87
CA ILE A 143 -9.08 5.05 27.82
C ILE A 143 -10.26 4.29 28.39
N ASP A 144 -11.42 4.93 28.40
CA ASP A 144 -12.65 4.39 28.98
C ASP A 144 -12.45 3.85 30.41
N GLY A 145 -11.73 4.63 31.24
CA GLY A 145 -11.42 4.28 32.63
C GLY A 145 -10.35 3.20 32.84
N GLN A 146 -9.84 2.59 31.76
CA GLN A 146 -8.72 1.65 31.83
C GLN A 146 -7.38 2.33 31.58
N THR A 147 -6.42 2.10 32.49
CA THR A 147 -5.06 2.65 32.35
C THR A 147 -4.16 1.68 31.59
N TYR A 148 -3.49 2.21 30.57
CA TYR A 148 -2.47 1.51 29.78
C TYR A 148 -1.10 2.15 30.00
N GLN A 149 -0.06 1.32 30.11
CA GLN A 149 1.32 1.80 30.12
C GLN A 149 1.76 2.08 28.69
N VAL A 150 2.46 3.19 28.50
CA VAL A 150 3.08 3.51 27.21
C VAL A 150 4.49 2.94 27.21
N ALA A 151 4.84 2.21 26.16
CA ALA A 151 6.18 1.66 26.05
C ALA A 151 7.23 2.78 25.89
N PRO A 152 8.46 2.56 26.37
CA PRO A 152 9.54 3.54 26.19
C PRO A 152 9.82 3.87 24.72
N ASP A 153 10.14 5.11 24.45
CA ASP A 153 10.57 5.58 23.13
C ASP A 153 12.02 5.16 22.87
N LEU A 154 12.21 4.05 22.15
CA LEU A 154 13.52 3.53 21.78
C LEU A 154 14.02 4.12 20.44
N SER A 155 13.27 4.96 19.80
CA SER A 155 13.60 5.58 18.51
C SER A 155 12.92 6.93 18.34
N ALA A 156 13.34 7.72 17.35
CA ALA A 156 12.68 9.00 17.00
C ALA A 156 11.21 8.86 16.61
N ARG A 157 10.75 7.65 16.24
CA ARG A 157 9.34 7.36 15.95
C ARG A 157 8.48 7.15 17.21
N GLY A 158 9.11 7.08 18.39
CA GLY A 158 8.41 6.68 19.61
C GLY A 158 7.88 5.24 19.57
N SER A 159 7.06 4.88 20.56
CA SER A 159 6.45 3.55 20.69
C SER A 159 5.01 3.48 20.22
N GLU A 160 4.32 4.61 20.22
CA GLU A 160 2.89 4.68 19.92
C GLU A 160 2.59 4.60 18.43
N ARG A 161 1.55 3.84 18.06
CA ARG A 161 1.13 3.67 16.66
C ARG A 161 -0.38 3.78 16.51
N CYS A 162 -0.79 4.19 15.31
CA CYS A 162 -2.15 4.00 14.83
C CYS A 162 -2.15 2.98 13.69
N ILE A 163 -3.08 2.02 13.72
CA ILE A 163 -3.30 1.07 12.64
C ILE A 163 -4.65 1.38 12.02
N ILE A 164 -4.66 1.58 10.70
CA ILE A 164 -5.91 1.80 9.96
C ILE A 164 -6.22 0.56 9.14
N GLY A 165 -7.37 -0.05 9.40
CA GLY A 165 -7.87 -1.23 8.70
C GLY A 165 -8.95 -0.86 7.66
N GLY A 166 -8.74 -1.27 6.39
CA GLY A 166 -9.69 -1.05 5.31
C GLY A 166 -10.05 0.42 5.07
N GLY A 167 -9.24 1.35 5.59
CA GLY A 167 -9.49 2.79 5.52
C GLY A 167 -10.54 3.33 6.50
N THR A 168 -11.23 2.47 7.26
CA THR A 168 -12.38 2.85 8.11
C THR A 168 -12.28 2.47 9.57
N LYS A 169 -11.40 1.53 9.91
CA LYS A 169 -11.16 1.06 11.27
C LYS A 169 -9.91 1.70 11.81
N LEU A 170 -9.98 2.32 12.97
CA LEU A 170 -8.84 2.92 13.66
C LEU A 170 -8.54 2.11 14.91
N TYR A 171 -7.29 1.67 15.04
CA TYR A 171 -6.77 1.03 16.24
C TYR A 171 -5.58 1.84 16.74
N TYR A 172 -5.56 2.10 18.04
CA TYR A 172 -4.45 2.72 18.73
C TYR A 172 -3.69 1.68 19.56
N THR A 173 -2.38 1.75 19.57
CA THR A 173 -1.51 0.95 20.43
C THR A 173 -0.53 1.84 21.18
N PRO A 174 -0.57 1.86 22.51
CA PRO A 174 0.34 2.67 23.35
C PRO A 174 1.70 1.99 23.55
N ASP A 175 1.79 0.68 23.35
CA ASP A 175 2.84 -0.17 23.89
C ASP A 175 3.50 -1.06 22.82
N HIS A 176 3.71 -0.48 21.64
CA HIS A 176 4.41 -1.14 20.53
C HIS A 176 3.79 -2.48 20.17
N TYR A 177 2.46 -2.48 19.95
CA TYR A 177 1.62 -3.60 19.50
C TYR A 177 1.30 -4.66 20.58
N ALA A 178 1.54 -4.40 21.88
CA ALA A 178 1.11 -5.31 22.92
C ALA A 178 -0.42 -5.30 23.09
N HIS A 179 -1.03 -4.11 23.09
CA HIS A 179 -2.48 -3.92 23.11
C HIS A 179 -2.95 -3.11 21.91
N PHE A 180 -4.18 -3.36 21.49
CA PHE A 180 -4.87 -2.58 20.45
C PHE A 180 -6.23 -2.15 20.97
N ILE A 181 -6.50 -0.85 20.90
CA ILE A 181 -7.78 -0.26 21.29
C ILE A 181 -8.45 0.26 20.02
N GLU A 182 -9.63 -0.26 19.67
CA GLU A 182 -10.41 0.25 18.55
C GLU A 182 -11.01 1.60 18.95
N LEU A 183 -10.78 2.61 18.12
CA LEU A 183 -11.28 3.97 18.32
C LEU A 183 -12.20 4.36 17.16
N THR A 184 -13.20 5.16 17.46
CA THR A 184 -14.07 5.80 16.48
C THR A 184 -13.90 7.30 16.57
N VAL A 185 -13.72 7.96 15.43
CA VAL A 185 -13.67 9.43 15.36
C VAL A 185 -15.09 9.97 15.43
N VAL A 186 -15.34 10.81 16.43
CA VAL A 186 -16.63 11.47 16.66
C VAL A 186 -16.60 12.85 16.01
N LYS A 187 -17.70 13.21 15.31
CA LYS A 187 -17.86 14.49 14.60
C LYS A 187 -18.28 15.62 15.51
#